data_7ec20e9d3ed67e9ae584fa68bfb07fc8
#
_entry.id   7ec20e9d3ed67e9ae584fa68bfb07fc8
#
_cell.length_a   1.000
_cell.length_b   1.000
_cell.length_c   1.000
_cell.angle_alpha   90.00
_cell.angle_beta   90.00
_cell.angle_gamma   90.00
#
_symmetry.space_group_name_H-M   'P 1'
#
loop_
_entity.id
_entity.type
_entity.pdbx_description
1 polymer ?
#
loop_
_entity_poly.entity_id
_entity_poly.type
_entity_poly.pdbx_seq_one_letter_code
_entity_poly.pdbx_strand_id
1 'polypeptide(L)'
;MDSTSRRDFLKATAATLGAAAVTSGEAAAGPAQAAPDTLLFSAPPLDRVRVGFVGVGGMGTNHLENYLALEGVELKAVCDIDPAHAERARKKVVDAGQPSPTLYTKGDRDFERMCGEEQLDLVFNATPWEWHVPVMLAALKTGKHAATEVPAAYRVDDCWALVEAAEKYKKHAVMMENCCYDRREMLALMLVRKGMLGELLHAECGYLHDLRGIKFSKEGEGLWRRAHAVKRNGNLYPTHGLGPVAQCFDINRGNQFEYLVSMSSPSRGLRLWNDEKLPADDPRKKEVYKLGDVNVSLIKTVKGQTIYLINNTDDPRPYSRINEVQGTKGLLSGWPDRIHIEGRSPNDEWETLDKYYEEYEHPLWKSEKAKKATRGHGGMDFLEDYRFIECLRAGVPADMNVYDAAALSVVCDLTERSVADRSRPQDFPDFTRGKWKTTAPLGIVGSE
;
A
#
# COMPACT_ATOMS: atom_id res chain seq x y z
N MET A 1 45.07 -6.73 -44.83
CA MET A 1 44.03 -6.51 -43.85
C MET A 1 44.72 -6.18 -42.55
N ASP A 2 44.87 -4.89 -42.30
CA ASP A 2 45.71 -4.37 -41.22
C ASP A 2 44.99 -4.44 -39.87
N SER A 3 45.68 -5.03 -38.90
CA SER A 3 45.27 -5.09 -37.51
C SER A 3 45.76 -3.84 -36.78
N THR A 4 44.87 -2.90 -36.52
CA THR A 4 45.15 -1.76 -35.63
C THR A 4 45.26 -2.24 -34.17
N SER A 5 46.45 -2.00 -33.61
CA SER A 5 46.81 -2.45 -32.25
C SER A 5 46.15 -1.59 -31.17
N ARG A 6 45.82 -2.23 -30.03
CA ARG A 6 45.28 -1.59 -28.81
C ARG A 6 46.10 -0.40 -28.28
N ARG A 7 47.35 -0.23 -28.78
CA ARG A 7 48.26 0.84 -28.37
C ARG A 7 47.96 2.19 -29.07
N ASP A 8 47.29 2.16 -30.22
CA ASP A 8 47.00 3.38 -30.99
C ASP A 8 45.70 4.06 -30.54
N PHE A 9 44.80 3.30 -29.87
CA PHE A 9 43.60 3.85 -29.28
C PHE A 9 43.87 4.67 -28.01
N LEU A 10 44.92 4.38 -27.25
CA LEU A 10 45.29 5.08 -26.01
C LEU A 10 46.12 6.36 -26.22
N LYS A 11 46.57 6.66 -27.43
CA LYS A 11 47.32 7.90 -27.73
C LYS A 11 46.45 9.07 -28.20
N ALA A 12 45.19 8.84 -28.50
CA ALA A 12 44.27 9.86 -29.02
C ALA A 12 43.49 10.64 -27.92
N THR A 13 43.65 10.29 -26.63
CA THR A 13 42.89 10.91 -25.52
C THR A 13 43.70 11.79 -24.58
N ALA A 14 44.96 12.17 -24.96
CA ALA A 14 45.85 12.95 -24.08
C ALA A 14 46.34 14.27 -24.71
N ALA A 15 45.45 15.03 -25.33
CA ALA A 15 45.83 16.38 -25.82
C ALA A 15 44.59 17.27 -25.89
N THR A 16 44.10 17.79 -24.75
CA THR A 16 43.41 19.09 -24.63
C THR A 16 43.20 19.42 -23.13
N LEU A 17 44.26 19.88 -22.49
CA LEU A 17 44.18 20.68 -21.27
C LEU A 17 44.90 21.99 -21.52
N GLY A 18 44.16 22.95 -22.05
CA GLY A 18 44.61 24.34 -22.21
C GLY A 18 44.14 25.15 -21.00
N ALA A 19 45.07 25.86 -20.38
CA ALA A 19 44.87 26.77 -19.28
C ALA A 19 43.89 27.90 -19.64
N ALA A 20 42.89 28.16 -18.80
CA ALA A 20 42.06 29.37 -18.82
C ALA A 20 42.22 30.12 -17.51
N ALA A 21 42.63 31.38 -17.64
CA ALA A 21 42.88 32.35 -16.58
C ALA A 21 41.59 32.66 -15.78
N VAL A 22 41.74 32.81 -14.48
CA VAL A 22 40.71 33.28 -13.55
C VAL A 22 40.52 34.78 -13.76
N THR A 23 39.37 35.20 -14.29
CA THR A 23 38.88 36.58 -14.16
C THR A 23 37.66 36.55 -13.21
N SER A 24 37.78 37.29 -12.12
CA SER A 24 36.69 37.55 -11.18
C SER A 24 35.60 38.40 -11.83
N GLY A 25 34.53 37.76 -12.31
CA GLY A 25 33.33 38.40 -12.78
C GLY A 25 32.18 38.09 -11.80
N GLU A 26 31.49 39.14 -11.35
CA GLU A 26 30.27 39.03 -10.58
C GLU A 26 29.27 38.11 -11.29
N ALA A 27 28.91 36.99 -10.64
CA ALA A 27 27.90 36.10 -11.14
C ALA A 27 26.54 36.77 -10.98
N ALA A 28 25.95 37.22 -12.08
CA ALA A 28 24.51 37.50 -12.13
C ALA A 28 23.74 36.22 -11.72
N ALA A 29 22.90 36.35 -10.71
CA ALA A 29 22.01 35.26 -10.28
C ALA A 29 21.15 34.84 -11.48
N GLY A 30 21.43 33.66 -12.01
CA GLY A 30 20.58 33.03 -13.01
C GLY A 30 19.18 32.79 -12.43
N PRO A 31 18.14 32.65 -13.29
CA PRO A 31 16.79 32.42 -12.81
C PRO A 31 16.80 31.17 -11.90
N ALA A 32 16.23 31.34 -10.69
CA ALA A 32 16.09 30.25 -9.72
C ALA A 32 15.53 29.02 -10.44
N GLN A 33 16.31 27.95 -10.45
CA GLN A 33 15.88 26.68 -11.00
C GLN A 33 14.62 26.27 -10.25
N ALA A 34 13.47 26.15 -10.94
CA ALA A 34 12.24 25.70 -10.34
C ALA A 34 12.52 24.42 -9.55
N ALA A 35 12.06 24.36 -8.31
CA ALA A 35 12.18 23.16 -7.49
C ALA A 35 11.67 21.96 -8.30
N PRO A 36 12.35 20.80 -8.27
CA PRO A 36 11.91 19.64 -9.02
C PRO A 36 10.44 19.34 -8.66
N ASP A 37 9.64 19.11 -9.70
CA ASP A 37 8.21 18.76 -9.57
C ASP A 37 8.10 17.40 -8.84
N THR A 38 8.01 17.46 -7.52
CA THR A 38 7.96 16.27 -6.67
C THR A 38 6.56 15.66 -6.73
N LEU A 39 6.44 14.33 -6.66
CA LEU A 39 5.16 13.62 -6.57
C LEU A 39 4.44 13.86 -5.24
N LEU A 40 4.99 14.68 -4.38
CA LEU A 40 4.49 14.92 -3.05
C LEU A 40 3.41 15.99 -3.10
N PHE A 41 2.15 15.58 -2.89
CA PHE A 41 1.07 16.52 -2.63
C PHE A 41 1.20 17.08 -1.23
N SER A 42 1.18 18.39 -1.11
CA SER A 42 0.89 19.08 0.15
C SER A 42 -0.48 19.74 0.03
N ALA A 43 -1.25 19.71 1.10
CA ALA A 43 -2.50 20.44 1.22
C ALA A 43 -2.33 21.49 2.32
N PRO A 44 -3.14 22.58 2.36
CA PRO A 44 -3.13 23.49 3.50
C PRO A 44 -3.35 22.71 4.80
N PRO A 45 -2.63 23.06 5.89
CA PRO A 45 -2.80 22.41 7.19
C PRO A 45 -4.23 22.59 7.71
N LEU A 46 -4.71 21.59 8.43
CA LEU A 46 -6.06 21.58 9.00
C LEU A 46 -5.98 21.52 10.53
N ASP A 47 -6.49 22.53 11.22
CA ASP A 47 -6.60 22.51 12.69
C ASP A 47 -7.47 21.34 13.17
N ARG A 48 -8.51 21.03 12.40
CA ARG A 48 -9.46 19.93 12.62
C ARG A 48 -9.78 19.25 11.29
N VAL A 49 -9.86 17.93 11.30
CA VAL A 49 -10.25 17.11 10.14
C VAL A 49 -11.69 16.64 10.32
N ARG A 50 -12.60 17.11 9.47
CA ARG A 50 -14.01 16.69 9.42
C ARG A 50 -14.12 15.48 8.52
N VAL A 51 -14.55 14.36 9.08
CA VAL A 51 -14.51 13.05 8.41
C VAL A 51 -15.90 12.52 8.17
N GLY A 52 -16.13 12.01 6.97
CA GLY A 52 -17.26 11.15 6.62
C GLY A 52 -16.78 9.72 6.39
N PHE A 53 -17.46 8.74 6.95
CA PHE A 53 -17.19 7.31 6.76
C PHE A 53 -18.18 6.70 5.77
N VAL A 54 -17.66 5.89 4.83
CA VAL A 54 -18.46 5.07 3.90
C VAL A 54 -18.12 3.60 4.11
N GLY A 55 -19.12 2.81 4.51
CA GLY A 55 -18.91 1.45 4.96
C GLY A 55 -18.43 1.38 6.40
N VAL A 56 -19.32 1.09 7.34
CA VAL A 56 -19.02 0.96 8.77
C VAL A 56 -19.38 -0.44 9.29
N GLY A 57 -19.10 -1.45 8.46
CA GLY A 57 -19.08 -2.86 8.85
C GLY A 57 -17.90 -3.18 9.77
N GLY A 58 -17.20 -4.32 9.53
CA GLY A 58 -16.08 -4.76 10.38
C GLY A 58 -14.93 -3.75 10.42
N MET A 59 -14.15 -3.64 9.31
CA MET A 59 -12.98 -2.76 9.24
C MET A 59 -13.34 -1.28 9.39
N GLY A 60 -14.40 -0.80 8.71
CA GLY A 60 -14.81 0.60 8.85
C GLY A 60 -15.18 1.00 10.28
N THR A 61 -15.72 0.08 11.10
CA THR A 61 -15.93 0.33 12.53
C THR A 61 -14.61 0.43 13.29
N ASN A 62 -13.62 -0.41 12.98
CA ASN A 62 -12.30 -0.34 13.62
C ASN A 62 -11.62 1.00 13.35
N HIS A 63 -11.59 1.45 12.09
CA HIS A 63 -11.05 2.76 11.74
C HIS A 63 -11.84 3.90 12.38
N LEU A 64 -13.18 3.84 12.39
CA LEU A 64 -14.01 4.86 13.06
C LEU A 64 -13.65 4.98 14.55
N GLU A 65 -13.43 3.87 15.24
CA GLU A 65 -13.01 3.88 16.65
C GLU A 65 -11.58 4.42 16.82
N ASN A 66 -10.67 4.15 15.89
CA ASN A 66 -9.33 4.75 15.89
C ASN A 66 -9.44 6.27 15.73
N TYR A 67 -10.21 6.74 14.75
CA TYR A 67 -10.41 8.17 14.49
C TYR A 67 -11.04 8.91 15.67
N LEU A 68 -11.96 8.27 16.41
CA LEU A 68 -12.52 8.83 17.65
C LEU A 68 -11.48 9.02 18.77
N ALA A 69 -10.40 8.23 18.75
CA ALA A 69 -9.29 8.35 19.70
C ALA A 69 -8.23 9.38 19.30
N LEU A 70 -8.32 9.96 18.09
CA LEU A 70 -7.36 10.93 17.58
C LEU A 70 -7.80 12.37 17.88
N GLU A 71 -6.83 13.19 18.27
CA GLU A 71 -7.05 14.63 18.50
C GLU A 71 -7.27 15.36 17.17
N GLY A 72 -8.17 16.34 17.17
CA GLY A 72 -8.44 17.17 16.00
C GLY A 72 -9.28 16.47 14.93
N VAL A 73 -9.98 15.39 15.26
CA VAL A 73 -10.91 14.68 14.37
C VAL A 73 -12.35 14.93 14.80
N GLU A 74 -13.21 15.22 13.82
CA GLU A 74 -14.66 15.36 14.01
C GLU A 74 -15.40 14.45 13.00
N LEU A 75 -16.19 13.48 13.50
CA LEU A 75 -16.97 12.60 12.66
C LEU A 75 -18.33 13.23 12.33
N LYS A 76 -18.47 13.70 11.09
CA LYS A 76 -19.65 14.48 10.63
C LYS A 76 -20.74 13.64 10.00
N ALA A 77 -20.36 12.55 9.31
CA ALA A 77 -21.29 11.77 8.51
C ALA A 77 -20.90 10.29 8.48
N VAL A 78 -21.89 9.44 8.38
CA VAL A 78 -21.74 7.99 8.22
C VAL A 78 -22.66 7.52 7.09
N CYS A 79 -22.10 6.79 6.12
CA CYS A 79 -22.81 6.19 5.02
C CYS A 79 -22.64 4.66 5.06
N ASP A 80 -23.74 3.93 5.08
CA ASP A 80 -23.77 2.46 4.96
C ASP A 80 -25.09 2.02 4.33
N ILE A 81 -25.04 0.94 3.54
CA ILE A 81 -26.27 0.35 2.95
C ILE A 81 -27.13 -0.35 4.01
N ASP A 82 -26.52 -0.76 5.11
CA ASP A 82 -27.23 -1.33 6.28
C ASP A 82 -27.48 -0.23 7.32
N PRO A 83 -28.74 0.19 7.51
CA PRO A 83 -29.07 1.21 8.51
C PRO A 83 -28.65 0.83 9.94
N ALA A 84 -28.59 -0.48 10.26
CA ALA A 84 -28.17 -0.93 11.58
C ALA A 84 -26.67 -0.72 11.80
N HIS A 85 -25.84 -0.85 10.75
CA HIS A 85 -24.41 -0.51 10.81
C HIS A 85 -24.21 0.99 11.05
N ALA A 86 -24.92 1.83 10.26
CA ALA A 86 -24.85 3.28 10.40
C ALA A 86 -25.28 3.75 11.81
N GLU A 87 -26.35 3.16 12.35
CA GLU A 87 -26.85 3.50 13.67
C GLU A 87 -25.86 3.09 14.79
N ARG A 88 -25.24 1.91 14.68
CA ARG A 88 -24.18 1.50 15.63
C ARG A 88 -22.99 2.45 15.59
N ALA A 89 -22.58 2.87 14.41
CA ALA A 89 -21.50 3.84 14.23
C ALA A 89 -21.87 5.20 14.84
N ARG A 90 -23.08 5.70 14.58
CA ARG A 90 -23.61 6.93 15.20
C ARG A 90 -23.55 6.86 16.72
N LYS A 91 -24.02 5.75 17.29
CA LYS A 91 -23.98 5.55 18.74
C LYS A 91 -22.56 5.66 19.29
N LYS A 92 -21.56 5.02 18.63
CA LYS A 92 -20.15 5.11 19.05
C LYS A 92 -19.61 6.54 19.03
N VAL A 93 -19.99 7.34 18.02
CA VAL A 93 -19.59 8.77 17.91
C VAL A 93 -20.18 9.55 19.10
N VAL A 94 -21.47 9.38 19.39
CA VAL A 94 -22.13 10.07 20.50
C VAL A 94 -21.59 9.62 21.87
N ASP A 95 -21.35 8.33 22.04
CA ASP A 95 -20.77 7.77 23.29
C ASP A 95 -19.33 8.30 23.52
N ALA A 96 -18.61 8.64 22.45
CA ALA A 96 -17.29 9.29 22.53
C ALA A 96 -17.37 10.83 22.80
N GLY A 97 -18.57 11.38 22.99
CA GLY A 97 -18.79 12.79 23.32
C GLY A 97 -18.79 13.73 22.11
N GLN A 98 -18.80 13.21 20.88
CA GLN A 98 -18.92 14.05 19.68
C GLN A 98 -20.39 14.26 19.28
N PRO A 99 -20.71 15.34 18.52
CA PRO A 99 -22.04 15.53 17.97
C PRO A 99 -22.52 14.35 17.13
N SER A 100 -23.83 14.09 17.13
CA SER A 100 -24.41 13.01 16.32
C SER A 100 -24.15 13.24 14.83
N PRO A 101 -23.49 12.30 14.13
CA PRO A 101 -23.23 12.43 12.69
C PRO A 101 -24.52 12.26 11.88
N THR A 102 -24.56 12.88 10.68
CA THR A 102 -25.63 12.65 9.70
C THR A 102 -25.51 11.23 9.13
N LEU A 103 -26.65 10.53 9.00
CA LEU A 103 -26.69 9.18 8.44
C LEU A 103 -27.16 9.21 6.99
N TYR A 104 -26.44 8.46 6.13
CA TYR A 104 -26.70 8.27 4.71
C TYR A 104 -26.93 6.78 4.45
N THR A 105 -28.20 6.38 4.29
CA THR A 105 -28.62 4.95 4.24
C THR A 105 -29.62 4.65 3.14
N LYS A 106 -29.74 5.53 2.11
CA LYS A 106 -30.75 5.42 1.06
C LYS A 106 -30.31 4.58 -0.15
N GLY A 107 -29.33 3.72 0.02
CA GLY A 107 -28.84 2.80 -1.02
C GLY A 107 -27.35 2.87 -1.23
N ASP A 108 -26.88 2.09 -2.19
CA ASP A 108 -25.47 1.84 -2.47
C ASP A 108 -24.69 3.08 -2.97
N ARG A 109 -25.37 4.11 -3.47
CA ARG A 109 -24.77 5.37 -3.95
C ARG A 109 -25.06 6.58 -3.05
N ASP A 110 -25.59 6.40 -1.86
CA ASP A 110 -25.92 7.53 -0.96
C ASP A 110 -24.67 8.29 -0.50
N PHE A 111 -23.48 7.70 -0.65
CA PHE A 111 -22.19 8.37 -0.45
C PHE A 111 -22.00 9.57 -1.38
N GLU A 112 -22.60 9.57 -2.58
CA GLU A 112 -22.52 10.71 -3.50
C GLU A 112 -23.24 11.93 -2.92
N ARG A 113 -24.42 11.70 -2.32
CA ARG A 113 -25.18 12.73 -1.62
C ARG A 113 -24.43 13.22 -0.38
N MET A 114 -23.85 12.31 0.42
CA MET A 114 -22.98 12.67 1.54
C MET A 114 -21.83 13.56 1.09
N CYS A 115 -21.11 13.16 0.05
CA CYS A 115 -20.02 13.97 -0.50
C CYS A 115 -20.46 15.34 -1.01
N GLY A 116 -21.68 15.47 -1.54
CA GLY A 116 -22.22 16.74 -2.06
C GLY A 116 -22.77 17.68 -1.00
N GLU A 117 -23.41 17.14 0.04
CA GLU A 117 -24.13 17.93 1.05
C GLU A 117 -23.28 18.28 2.27
N GLU A 118 -22.35 17.39 2.68
CA GLU A 118 -21.61 17.58 3.93
C GLU A 118 -20.32 18.38 3.77
N GLN A 119 -20.04 19.21 4.77
CA GLN A 119 -18.78 19.94 4.89
C GLN A 119 -17.70 19.03 5.48
N LEU A 120 -17.06 18.23 4.62
CA LEU A 120 -16.02 17.27 4.98
C LEU A 120 -14.68 17.71 4.44
N ASP A 121 -13.61 17.36 5.15
CA ASP A 121 -12.23 17.48 4.71
C ASP A 121 -11.73 16.14 4.14
N LEU A 122 -12.19 15.03 4.73
CA LEU A 122 -11.81 13.66 4.39
C LEU A 122 -13.04 12.75 4.29
N VAL A 123 -13.03 11.88 3.28
CA VAL A 123 -13.91 10.71 3.20
C VAL A 123 -13.07 9.45 3.36
N PHE A 124 -13.38 8.65 4.38
CA PHE A 124 -12.80 7.34 4.61
C PHE A 124 -13.73 6.25 4.09
N ASN A 125 -13.17 5.32 3.32
CA ASN A 125 -13.92 4.29 2.61
C ASN A 125 -13.45 2.88 3.03
N ALA A 126 -14.35 2.09 3.61
CA ALA A 126 -14.16 0.69 3.96
C ALA A 126 -15.30 -0.19 3.42
N THR A 127 -15.66 0.05 2.18
CA THR A 127 -16.68 -0.71 1.44
C THR A 127 -16.08 -1.98 0.80
N PRO A 128 -16.87 -2.85 0.15
CA PRO A 128 -16.36 -3.86 -0.77
C PRO A 128 -15.53 -3.27 -1.92
N TRP A 129 -14.60 -4.06 -2.48
CA TRP A 129 -13.60 -3.60 -3.47
C TRP A 129 -14.19 -2.85 -4.67
N GLU A 130 -15.35 -3.27 -5.17
CA GLU A 130 -16.01 -2.64 -6.31
C GLU A 130 -16.43 -1.18 -6.05
N TRP A 131 -16.54 -0.79 -4.79
CA TRP A 131 -16.95 0.56 -4.39
C TRP A 131 -15.76 1.46 -4.00
N HIS A 132 -14.53 0.94 -3.92
CA HIS A 132 -13.37 1.75 -3.54
C HIS A 132 -13.19 2.96 -4.47
N VAL A 133 -13.09 2.71 -5.77
CA VAL A 133 -12.88 3.77 -6.77
C VAL A 133 -14.08 4.72 -6.88
N PRO A 134 -15.34 4.26 -6.98
CA PRO A 134 -16.51 5.15 -7.01
C PRO A 134 -16.58 6.12 -5.83
N VAL A 135 -16.35 5.65 -4.61
CA VAL A 135 -16.37 6.48 -3.39
C VAL A 135 -15.23 7.49 -3.40
N MET A 136 -13.99 7.05 -3.68
CA MET A 136 -12.84 7.96 -3.75
C MET A 136 -13.04 9.05 -4.80
N LEU A 137 -13.53 8.70 -5.99
CA LEU A 137 -13.80 9.68 -7.05
C LEU A 137 -14.89 10.68 -6.65
N ALA A 138 -15.93 10.25 -5.93
CA ALA A 138 -16.98 11.16 -5.43
C ALA A 138 -16.39 12.16 -4.42
N ALA A 139 -15.54 11.70 -3.49
CA ALA A 139 -14.86 12.55 -2.54
C ALA A 139 -13.94 13.59 -3.23
N LEU A 140 -13.07 13.13 -4.13
CA LEU A 140 -12.12 13.99 -4.85
C LEU A 140 -12.85 15.06 -5.70
N LYS A 141 -13.87 14.66 -6.46
CA LYS A 141 -14.67 15.56 -7.31
C LYS A 141 -15.38 16.66 -6.51
N THR A 142 -15.70 16.40 -5.24
CA THR A 142 -16.34 17.37 -4.35
C THR A 142 -15.32 18.12 -3.46
N GLY A 143 -14.02 18.04 -3.79
CA GLY A 143 -12.95 18.79 -3.16
C GLY A 143 -12.49 18.26 -1.80
N LYS A 144 -12.73 16.98 -1.52
CA LYS A 144 -12.35 16.31 -0.26
C LYS A 144 -11.15 15.41 -0.48
N HIS A 145 -10.34 15.21 0.54
CA HIS A 145 -9.36 14.14 0.58
C HIS A 145 -10.08 12.79 0.64
N ALA A 146 -9.44 11.74 0.15
CA ALA A 146 -10.00 10.41 0.13
C ALA A 146 -9.00 9.38 0.68
N ALA A 147 -9.46 8.50 1.55
CA ALA A 147 -8.75 7.32 2.00
C ALA A 147 -9.59 6.09 1.72
N THR A 148 -8.98 4.98 1.36
CA THR A 148 -9.69 3.73 1.12
C THR A 148 -8.90 2.53 1.62
N GLU A 149 -9.62 1.49 2.03
CA GLU A 149 -9.10 0.17 2.29
C GLU A 149 -8.45 -0.45 1.04
N VAL A 150 -7.74 -1.53 1.23
CA VAL A 150 -6.94 -2.21 0.22
C VAL A 150 -7.69 -3.32 -0.53
N PRO A 151 -7.32 -3.52 -1.81
CA PRO A 151 -6.56 -2.65 -2.70
C PRO A 151 -7.38 -1.43 -3.13
N ALA A 152 -6.74 -0.31 -3.41
CA ALA A 152 -7.46 0.92 -3.80
C ALA A 152 -8.26 0.75 -5.11
N ALA A 153 -7.75 -0.08 -6.00
CA ALA A 153 -8.37 -0.46 -7.27
C ALA A 153 -7.95 -1.89 -7.63
N TYR A 154 -8.57 -2.46 -8.66
CA TYR A 154 -8.16 -3.77 -9.18
C TYR A 154 -8.20 -3.85 -10.72
N ARG A 155 -8.17 -2.69 -11.38
CA ARG A 155 -8.07 -2.53 -12.84
C ARG A 155 -7.12 -1.38 -13.17
N VAL A 156 -6.39 -1.51 -14.27
CA VAL A 156 -5.47 -0.46 -14.75
C VAL A 156 -6.18 0.88 -14.94
N ASP A 157 -7.36 0.87 -15.60
CA ASP A 157 -8.12 2.10 -15.89
C ASP A 157 -8.57 2.81 -14.60
N ASP A 158 -8.97 2.05 -13.59
CA ASP A 158 -9.39 2.57 -12.29
C ASP A 158 -8.21 3.20 -11.53
N CYS A 159 -7.02 2.60 -11.63
CA CYS A 159 -5.79 3.19 -11.07
C CYS A 159 -5.50 4.55 -11.72
N TRP A 160 -5.59 4.66 -13.05
CA TRP A 160 -5.44 5.93 -13.76
C TRP A 160 -6.51 6.94 -13.37
N ALA A 161 -7.77 6.53 -13.25
CA ALA A 161 -8.84 7.42 -12.83
C ALA A 161 -8.60 8.06 -11.45
N LEU A 162 -8.06 7.28 -10.49
CA LEU A 162 -7.67 7.81 -9.17
C LEU A 162 -6.52 8.81 -9.25
N VAL A 163 -5.47 8.48 -10.01
CA VAL A 163 -4.31 9.36 -10.21
C VAL A 163 -4.74 10.68 -10.85
N GLU A 164 -5.47 10.62 -11.95
CA GLU A 164 -5.95 11.81 -12.66
C GLU A 164 -6.87 12.68 -11.81
N ALA A 165 -7.75 12.06 -11.02
CA ALA A 165 -8.63 12.80 -10.12
C ALA A 165 -7.84 13.47 -8.98
N ALA A 166 -6.88 12.77 -8.36
CA ALA A 166 -6.04 13.34 -7.30
C ALA A 166 -5.22 14.54 -7.82
N GLU A 167 -4.60 14.41 -9.01
CA GLU A 167 -3.86 15.49 -9.67
C GLU A 167 -4.77 16.67 -10.01
N LYS A 168 -5.93 16.40 -10.63
CA LYS A 168 -6.88 17.42 -11.06
C LYS A 168 -7.45 18.25 -9.91
N TYR A 169 -7.85 17.57 -8.84
CA TYR A 169 -8.50 18.23 -7.69
C TYR A 169 -7.51 18.63 -6.60
N LYS A 170 -6.22 18.27 -6.73
CA LYS A 170 -5.13 18.55 -5.78
C LYS A 170 -5.48 18.11 -4.36
N LYS A 171 -5.96 16.86 -4.24
CA LYS A 171 -6.34 16.24 -2.97
C LYS A 171 -5.59 14.94 -2.76
N HIS A 172 -5.30 14.61 -1.51
CA HIS A 172 -4.77 13.30 -1.18
C HIS A 172 -5.79 12.23 -1.54
N ALA A 173 -5.33 11.19 -2.24
CA ALA A 173 -6.03 9.94 -2.44
C ALA A 173 -5.09 8.84 -1.91
N VAL A 174 -5.43 8.27 -0.76
CA VAL A 174 -4.56 7.39 0.02
C VAL A 174 -5.18 5.99 0.05
N MET A 175 -4.34 4.98 -0.12
CA MET A 175 -4.68 3.60 0.20
C MET A 175 -4.15 3.28 1.59
N MET A 176 -5.01 2.76 2.45
CA MET A 176 -4.71 2.42 3.83
C MET A 176 -4.07 1.02 3.88
N GLU A 177 -2.77 0.96 3.57
CA GLU A 177 -1.99 -0.29 3.63
C GLU A 177 -1.31 -0.40 4.99
N ASN A 178 -2.05 -0.91 5.94
CA ASN A 178 -1.67 -1.02 7.35
C ASN A 178 -0.38 -1.81 7.59
N CYS A 179 -0.05 -2.79 6.73
CA CYS A 179 1.18 -3.59 6.89
C CYS A 179 2.46 -2.77 6.73
N CYS A 180 2.39 -1.60 6.08
CA CYS A 180 3.50 -0.64 6.05
C CYS A 180 3.80 -0.03 7.43
N TYR A 181 2.89 -0.15 8.39
CA TYR A 181 3.00 0.37 9.75
C TYR A 181 3.17 -0.72 10.80
N ASP A 182 3.23 -2.01 10.41
CA ASP A 182 3.54 -3.08 11.34
C ASP A 182 4.98 -2.95 11.84
N ARG A 183 5.18 -3.29 13.10
CA ARG A 183 6.46 -3.12 13.82
C ARG A 183 7.63 -3.78 13.10
N ARG A 184 7.41 -4.98 12.58
CA ARG A 184 8.43 -5.77 11.85
C ARG A 184 8.81 -5.10 10.54
N GLU A 185 7.83 -4.71 9.75
CA GLU A 185 8.03 -4.07 8.45
C GLU A 185 8.69 -2.70 8.60
N MET A 186 8.32 -1.95 9.63
CA MET A 186 8.99 -0.69 9.96
C MET A 186 10.41 -0.89 10.44
N LEU A 187 10.72 -1.98 11.19
CA LEU A 187 12.10 -2.34 11.52
C LEU A 187 12.90 -2.67 10.25
N ALA A 188 12.32 -3.47 9.33
CA ALA A 188 12.97 -3.78 8.06
C ALA A 188 13.31 -2.50 7.29
N LEU A 189 12.37 -1.55 7.19
CA LEU A 189 12.59 -0.25 6.57
C LEU A 189 13.72 0.53 7.25
N MET A 190 13.76 0.57 8.59
CA MET A 190 14.85 1.23 9.33
C MET A 190 16.21 0.60 9.05
N LEU A 191 16.32 -0.73 9.04
CA LEU A 191 17.57 -1.43 8.74
C LEU A 191 18.05 -1.17 7.31
N VAL A 192 17.12 -1.13 6.34
CA VAL A 192 17.41 -0.75 4.96
C VAL A 192 17.95 0.69 4.90
N ARG A 193 17.27 1.64 5.54
CA ARG A 193 17.69 3.06 5.56
C ARG A 193 19.03 3.28 6.27
N LYS A 194 19.39 2.44 7.23
CA LYS A 194 20.73 2.44 7.87
C LYS A 194 21.79 1.71 7.05
N GLY A 195 21.43 1.15 5.88
CA GLY A 195 22.37 0.42 5.02
C GLY A 195 22.84 -0.93 5.59
N MET A 196 22.14 -1.46 6.61
CA MET A 196 22.54 -2.69 7.31
C MET A 196 22.49 -3.92 6.41
N LEU A 197 21.55 -3.94 5.44
CA LEU A 197 21.44 -5.04 4.47
C LEU A 197 22.32 -4.83 3.22
N GLY A 198 23.01 -3.70 3.09
CA GLY A 198 23.78 -3.35 1.90
C GLY A 198 22.90 -2.94 0.72
N GLU A 199 23.35 -3.23 -0.50
CA GLU A 199 22.55 -3.00 -1.72
C GLU A 199 21.45 -4.05 -1.83
N LEU A 200 20.20 -3.62 -1.99
CA LEU A 200 19.06 -4.53 -2.04
C LEU A 200 19.00 -5.26 -3.39
N LEU A 201 18.77 -6.57 -3.34
CA LEU A 201 18.78 -7.47 -4.49
C LEU A 201 17.45 -8.16 -4.74
N HIS A 202 16.82 -8.63 -3.66
CA HIS A 202 15.67 -9.52 -3.71
C HIS A 202 14.72 -9.30 -2.53
N ALA A 203 13.45 -9.62 -2.73
CA ALA A 203 12.49 -9.74 -1.64
C ALA A 203 11.52 -10.89 -1.92
N GLU A 204 11.03 -11.52 -0.83
CA GLU A 204 9.91 -12.44 -0.87
C GLU A 204 8.78 -11.91 0.02
N CYS A 205 7.57 -11.88 -0.54
CA CYS A 205 6.42 -11.34 0.19
C CYS A 205 5.11 -12.00 -0.27
N GLY A 206 4.04 -11.77 0.46
CA GLY A 206 2.76 -12.34 0.08
C GLY A 206 1.62 -12.00 1.01
N TYR A 207 0.44 -12.51 0.66
CA TYR A 207 -0.71 -12.60 1.55
C TYR A 207 -1.17 -14.05 1.61
N LEU A 208 -0.83 -14.67 2.70
CA LEU A 208 -1.02 -16.10 2.91
C LEU A 208 -1.89 -16.28 4.17
N HIS A 209 -3.18 -16.53 3.96
CA HIS A 209 -4.18 -16.51 5.05
C HIS A 209 -5.35 -17.43 4.68
N ASP A 210 -5.68 -18.40 5.51
CA ASP A 210 -6.88 -19.22 5.30
C ASP A 210 -8.16 -18.39 5.45
N LEU A 211 -8.73 -17.97 4.33
CA LEU A 211 -9.97 -17.18 4.29
C LEU A 211 -11.20 -18.02 3.90
N ARG A 212 -11.10 -19.35 3.82
CA ARG A 212 -12.23 -20.19 3.40
C ARG A 212 -13.46 -19.97 4.27
N GLY A 213 -13.30 -19.96 5.59
CA GLY A 213 -14.38 -19.68 6.52
C GLY A 213 -15.02 -18.31 6.32
N ILE A 214 -14.19 -17.27 6.12
CA ILE A 214 -14.65 -15.90 5.87
C ILE A 214 -15.42 -15.82 4.55
N LYS A 215 -14.88 -16.38 3.45
CA LYS A 215 -15.51 -16.37 2.11
C LYS A 215 -16.87 -17.05 2.08
N PHE A 216 -17.12 -17.98 2.97
CA PHE A 216 -18.42 -18.66 3.10
C PHE A 216 -19.31 -18.12 4.23
N SER A 217 -18.86 -17.13 4.98
CA SER A 217 -19.69 -16.42 5.96
C SER A 217 -20.93 -15.82 5.28
N LYS A 218 -22.01 -15.72 6.05
CA LYS A 218 -23.24 -15.01 5.64
C LYS A 218 -23.20 -13.51 5.96
N GLU A 219 -22.11 -13.04 6.51
CA GLU A 219 -21.92 -11.68 7.00
C GLU A 219 -20.55 -11.13 6.53
N GLY A 220 -20.40 -9.81 6.58
CA GLY A 220 -19.14 -9.13 6.32
C GLY A 220 -18.54 -9.46 4.94
N GLU A 221 -17.28 -9.81 4.90
CA GLU A 221 -16.56 -10.08 3.66
C GLU A 221 -17.06 -11.31 2.89
N GLY A 222 -17.76 -12.24 3.54
CA GLY A 222 -18.36 -13.40 2.88
C GLY A 222 -19.46 -13.03 1.90
N LEU A 223 -20.05 -11.83 2.02
CA LEU A 223 -21.09 -11.34 1.12
C LEU A 223 -20.54 -11.01 -0.28
N TRP A 224 -19.28 -10.63 -0.39
CA TRP A 224 -18.71 -10.13 -1.65
C TRP A 224 -17.38 -10.81 -2.05
N ARG A 225 -16.47 -11.13 -1.12
CA ARG A 225 -15.11 -11.62 -1.42
C ARG A 225 -15.11 -12.94 -2.22
N ARG A 226 -16.05 -13.87 -1.93
CA ARG A 226 -16.19 -15.14 -2.67
C ARG A 226 -16.56 -14.92 -4.14
N ALA A 227 -17.36 -13.90 -4.47
CA ALA A 227 -17.74 -13.59 -5.84
C ALA A 227 -16.52 -13.28 -6.74
N HIS A 228 -15.49 -12.68 -6.17
CA HIS A 228 -14.22 -12.46 -6.88
C HIS A 228 -13.51 -13.79 -7.17
N ALA A 229 -13.50 -14.75 -6.24
CA ALA A 229 -12.89 -16.07 -6.46
C ALA A 229 -13.63 -16.88 -7.55
N VAL A 230 -14.94 -16.67 -7.72
CA VAL A 230 -15.71 -17.28 -8.82
C VAL A 230 -15.35 -16.66 -10.18
N LYS A 231 -15.07 -15.36 -10.24
CA LYS A 231 -14.94 -14.63 -11.51
C LYS A 231 -13.51 -14.44 -11.98
N ARG A 232 -12.52 -14.42 -11.09
CA ARG A 232 -11.16 -13.90 -11.32
C ARG A 232 -10.12 -14.95 -10.98
N ASN A 233 -8.92 -14.86 -11.62
CA ASN A 233 -7.78 -15.73 -11.36
C ASN A 233 -6.46 -14.94 -11.46
N GLY A 234 -5.83 -14.70 -10.34
CA GLY A 234 -4.59 -13.94 -10.19
C GLY A 234 -4.30 -13.64 -8.72
N ASN A 235 -3.45 -12.68 -8.44
CA ASN A 235 -3.25 -12.17 -7.09
C ASN A 235 -4.27 -11.07 -6.79
N LEU A 236 -5.32 -11.40 -6.07
CA LEU A 236 -6.40 -10.45 -5.77
C LEU A 236 -6.13 -9.56 -4.55
N TYR A 237 -5.03 -9.81 -3.81
CA TYR A 237 -4.72 -9.07 -2.58
C TYR A 237 -3.19 -8.88 -2.40
N PRO A 238 -2.52 -8.16 -3.33
CA PRO A 238 -1.07 -8.08 -3.36
C PRO A 238 -0.47 -7.15 -2.31
N THR A 239 -1.23 -6.17 -1.81
CA THR A 239 -0.71 -4.96 -1.18
C THR A 239 -0.06 -5.21 0.17
N HIS A 240 -0.60 -6.12 1.00
CA HIS A 240 -0.07 -6.44 2.33
C HIS A 240 1.37 -7.00 2.31
N GLY A 241 1.69 -7.80 1.29
CA GLY A 241 3.08 -8.25 1.12
C GLY A 241 3.93 -7.22 0.39
N LEU A 242 3.39 -6.65 -0.69
CA LEU A 242 4.16 -5.82 -1.60
C LEU A 242 4.39 -4.39 -1.09
N GLY A 243 3.47 -3.82 -0.30
CA GLY A 243 3.56 -2.45 0.22
C GLY A 243 4.84 -2.19 1.02
N PRO A 244 5.13 -2.97 2.09
CA PRO A 244 6.37 -2.82 2.85
C PRO A 244 7.64 -3.02 2.02
N VAL A 245 7.64 -3.99 1.10
CA VAL A 245 8.76 -4.23 0.18
C VAL A 245 8.96 -3.04 -0.77
N ALA A 246 7.88 -2.48 -1.30
CA ALA A 246 7.92 -1.31 -2.17
C ALA A 246 8.55 -0.09 -1.47
N GLN A 247 8.25 0.10 -0.17
CA GLN A 247 8.88 1.14 0.65
C GLN A 247 10.38 0.89 0.84
N CYS A 248 10.80 -0.35 1.11
CA CYS A 248 12.21 -0.72 1.21
C CYS A 248 12.96 -0.50 -0.11
N PHE A 249 12.34 -0.77 -1.24
CA PHE A 249 12.93 -0.67 -2.59
C PHE A 249 12.79 0.72 -3.23
N ASP A 250 12.28 1.71 -2.50
CA ASP A 250 12.07 3.08 -2.99
C ASP A 250 11.21 3.16 -4.26
N ILE A 251 10.21 2.28 -4.39
CA ILE A 251 9.28 2.33 -5.53
C ILE A 251 8.58 3.70 -5.57
N ASN A 252 8.50 4.30 -6.77
CA ASN A 252 8.09 5.66 -7.05
C ASN A 252 9.00 6.76 -6.46
N ARG A 253 10.17 6.40 -5.88
CA ARG A 253 11.12 7.31 -5.22
C ARG A 253 12.56 6.97 -5.64
N GLY A 254 12.85 7.09 -6.93
CA GLY A 254 14.14 6.71 -7.52
C GLY A 254 14.17 5.28 -8.07
N ASN A 255 13.08 4.51 -7.93
CA ASN A 255 12.90 3.16 -8.46
C ASN A 255 11.46 2.96 -8.93
N GLN A 256 11.20 1.90 -9.70
CA GLN A 256 9.86 1.59 -10.23
C GLN A 256 9.75 0.09 -10.50
N PHE A 257 8.54 -0.48 -10.42
CA PHE A 257 8.25 -1.79 -10.98
C PHE A 257 8.33 -1.69 -12.51
N GLU A 258 8.98 -2.67 -13.14
CA GLU A 258 9.17 -2.71 -14.58
C GLU A 258 8.14 -3.64 -15.24
N TYR A 259 8.22 -4.93 -14.92
CA TYR A 259 7.25 -5.92 -15.40
C TYR A 259 7.05 -7.06 -14.39
N LEU A 260 5.99 -7.84 -14.59
CA LEU A 260 5.77 -9.08 -13.84
C LEU A 260 5.39 -10.25 -14.76
N VAL A 261 5.61 -11.46 -14.23
CA VAL A 261 5.03 -12.72 -14.73
C VAL A 261 4.27 -13.39 -13.62
N SER A 262 3.16 -14.09 -13.92
CA SER A 262 2.32 -14.73 -12.91
C SER A 262 1.77 -16.07 -13.35
N MET A 263 1.65 -16.99 -12.38
CA MET A 263 1.03 -18.31 -12.54
C MET A 263 0.10 -18.60 -11.36
N SER A 264 -0.96 -19.34 -11.65
CA SER A 264 -1.86 -19.85 -10.61
C SER A 264 -1.88 -21.38 -10.61
N SER A 265 -1.97 -21.96 -9.43
CA SER A 265 -2.25 -23.38 -9.23
C SER A 265 -3.68 -23.74 -9.64
N PRO A 266 -4.07 -25.04 -9.69
CA PRO A 266 -5.48 -25.41 -9.79
C PRO A 266 -6.30 -24.83 -8.62
N SER A 267 -7.58 -24.56 -8.87
CA SER A 267 -8.56 -24.22 -7.84
C SER A 267 -9.15 -25.47 -7.23
N ARG A 268 -8.92 -25.74 -5.94
CA ARG A 268 -9.41 -26.92 -5.22
C ARG A 268 -9.95 -26.60 -3.82
N GLY A 269 -9.27 -25.74 -3.07
CA GLY A 269 -9.54 -25.50 -1.64
C GLY A 269 -10.96 -25.02 -1.37
N LEU A 270 -11.46 -24.02 -2.12
CA LEU A 270 -12.83 -23.52 -1.96
C LEU A 270 -13.87 -24.59 -2.36
N ARG A 271 -13.59 -25.39 -3.40
CA ARG A 271 -14.50 -26.46 -3.81
C ARG A 271 -14.63 -27.53 -2.74
N LEU A 272 -13.50 -28.00 -2.21
CA LEU A 272 -13.49 -29.00 -1.13
C LEU A 272 -14.17 -28.48 0.14
N TRP A 273 -13.90 -27.23 0.51
CA TRP A 273 -14.59 -26.59 1.63
C TRP A 273 -16.10 -26.50 1.43
N ASN A 274 -16.52 -26.09 0.25
CA ASN A 274 -17.93 -26.07 -0.14
C ASN A 274 -18.57 -27.45 -0.01
N ASP A 275 -17.93 -28.48 -0.56
CA ASP A 275 -18.45 -29.85 -0.55
C ASP A 275 -18.56 -30.42 0.87
N GLU A 276 -17.63 -30.09 1.74
CA GLU A 276 -17.59 -30.58 3.13
C GLU A 276 -18.51 -29.80 4.09
N LYS A 277 -18.51 -28.47 3.99
CA LYS A 277 -19.09 -27.61 5.04
C LYS A 277 -20.49 -27.11 4.76
N LEU A 278 -20.90 -27.02 3.48
CA LEU A 278 -22.22 -26.50 3.15
C LEU A 278 -23.28 -27.59 3.08
N PRO A 279 -24.54 -27.31 3.45
CA PRO A 279 -25.67 -28.21 3.23
C PRO A 279 -25.84 -28.59 1.76
N ALA A 280 -26.39 -29.75 1.48
CA ALA A 280 -26.53 -30.27 0.11
C ALA A 280 -27.41 -29.40 -0.80
N ASP A 281 -28.38 -28.71 -0.21
CA ASP A 281 -29.32 -27.79 -0.88
C ASP A 281 -28.83 -26.35 -0.98
N ASP A 282 -27.66 -26.04 -0.42
CA ASP A 282 -27.09 -24.67 -0.49
C ASP A 282 -26.79 -24.30 -1.97
N PRO A 283 -27.31 -23.17 -2.49
CA PRO A 283 -27.13 -22.77 -3.89
C PRO A 283 -25.64 -22.59 -4.26
N ARG A 284 -24.77 -22.26 -3.29
CA ARG A 284 -23.33 -22.11 -3.48
C ARG A 284 -22.64 -23.44 -3.84
N LYS A 285 -23.27 -24.59 -3.63
CA LYS A 285 -22.79 -25.91 -4.10
C LYS A 285 -22.58 -25.97 -5.61
N LYS A 286 -23.24 -25.11 -6.38
CA LYS A 286 -23.15 -25.04 -7.84
C LYS A 286 -22.06 -24.10 -8.34
N GLU A 287 -21.42 -23.34 -7.46
CA GLU A 287 -20.39 -22.37 -7.84
C GLU A 287 -19.13 -23.09 -8.39
N VAL A 288 -18.55 -22.49 -9.42
CA VAL A 288 -17.25 -22.90 -9.98
C VAL A 288 -16.24 -21.81 -9.70
N TYR A 289 -15.19 -22.14 -8.98
CA TYR A 289 -14.16 -21.18 -8.60
C TYR A 289 -13.06 -21.15 -9.66
N LYS A 290 -12.73 -19.95 -10.14
CA LYS A 290 -11.64 -19.71 -11.10
C LYS A 290 -10.31 -19.40 -10.40
N LEU A 291 -10.38 -18.80 -9.22
CA LEU A 291 -9.18 -18.40 -8.47
C LEU A 291 -8.37 -19.64 -8.12
N GLY A 292 -7.13 -19.72 -8.62
CA GLY A 292 -6.20 -20.74 -8.20
C GLY A 292 -5.87 -20.60 -6.72
N ASP A 293 -5.71 -21.74 -6.02
CA ASP A 293 -5.49 -21.74 -4.58
C ASP A 293 -4.21 -20.98 -4.20
N VAL A 294 -3.17 -21.10 -5.04
CA VAL A 294 -1.92 -20.37 -4.91
C VAL A 294 -1.65 -19.61 -6.20
N ASN A 295 -1.43 -18.31 -6.11
CA ASN A 295 -0.86 -17.52 -7.20
C ASN A 295 0.56 -17.09 -6.83
N VAL A 296 1.49 -17.27 -7.77
CA VAL A 296 2.88 -16.86 -7.63
C VAL A 296 3.24 -15.87 -8.74
N SER A 297 3.95 -14.82 -8.39
CA SER A 297 4.38 -13.80 -9.34
C SER A 297 5.83 -13.42 -9.10
N LEU A 298 6.56 -13.15 -10.17
CA LEU A 298 7.88 -12.55 -10.13
C LEU A 298 7.79 -11.15 -10.71
N ILE A 299 8.24 -10.16 -9.96
CA ILE A 299 8.28 -8.76 -10.35
C ILE A 299 9.73 -8.33 -10.52
N LYS A 300 10.03 -7.62 -11.60
CA LYS A 300 11.32 -6.97 -11.85
C LYS A 300 11.18 -5.47 -11.61
N THR A 301 12.21 -4.84 -11.03
CA THR A 301 12.29 -3.38 -10.93
C THR A 301 13.26 -2.81 -11.99
N VAL A 302 13.14 -1.53 -12.30
CA VAL A 302 14.04 -0.83 -13.24
C VAL A 302 15.49 -0.81 -12.76
N LYS A 303 15.74 -0.97 -11.45
CA LYS A 303 17.09 -1.14 -10.87
C LYS A 303 17.59 -2.59 -10.92
N GLY A 304 16.82 -3.51 -11.47
CA GLY A 304 17.21 -4.90 -11.63
C GLY A 304 16.90 -5.81 -10.43
N GLN A 305 16.33 -5.29 -9.36
CA GLN A 305 15.90 -6.10 -8.20
C GLN A 305 14.72 -7.00 -8.58
N THR A 306 14.56 -8.11 -7.84
CA THR A 306 13.48 -9.06 -8.05
C THR A 306 12.62 -9.21 -6.81
N ILE A 307 11.31 -9.44 -6.99
CA ILE A 307 10.37 -9.68 -5.91
C ILE A 307 9.59 -10.95 -6.22
N TYR A 308 9.58 -11.90 -5.28
CA TYR A 308 8.71 -13.06 -5.31
C TYR A 308 7.47 -12.76 -4.47
N LEU A 309 6.31 -12.72 -5.14
CA LEU A 309 5.03 -12.37 -4.53
C LEU A 309 4.07 -13.53 -4.59
N ILE A 310 3.52 -13.94 -3.43
CA ILE A 310 2.59 -15.06 -3.30
C ILE A 310 1.24 -14.60 -2.78
N ASN A 311 0.16 -15.14 -3.35
CA ASN A 311 -1.19 -15.08 -2.77
C ASN A 311 -1.71 -16.49 -2.53
N ASN A 312 -2.16 -16.78 -1.31
CA ASN A 312 -2.81 -18.04 -0.95
C ASN A 312 -3.86 -17.78 0.13
N THR A 313 -5.14 -17.85 -0.26
CA THR A 313 -6.27 -17.56 0.63
C THR A 313 -7.28 -18.70 0.71
N ASP A 314 -7.01 -19.83 0.03
CA ASP A 314 -7.99 -20.89 -0.20
C ASP A 314 -7.55 -22.27 0.32
N ASP A 315 -6.45 -22.31 1.07
CA ASP A 315 -5.88 -23.50 1.68
C ASP A 315 -5.74 -23.39 3.21
N PRO A 316 -5.70 -24.54 3.93
CA PRO A 316 -5.47 -24.54 5.38
C PRO A 316 -4.03 -24.15 5.68
N ARG A 317 -3.85 -22.99 6.29
CA ARG A 317 -2.54 -22.49 6.67
C ARG A 317 -2.60 -21.42 7.75
N PRO A 318 -1.50 -21.22 8.55
CA PRO A 318 -1.32 -20.05 9.38
C PRO A 318 -1.14 -18.79 8.53
N TYR A 319 -1.44 -17.63 9.11
CA TYR A 319 -1.16 -16.33 8.51
C TYR A 319 0.33 -16.10 8.30
N SER A 320 0.70 -15.52 7.15
CA SER A 320 2.06 -15.06 6.86
C SER A 320 2.04 -14.00 5.76
N ARG A 321 2.95 -13.02 5.86
CA ARG A 321 3.28 -12.10 4.77
C ARG A 321 4.67 -12.40 4.19
N ILE A 322 5.38 -13.38 4.74
CA ILE A 322 6.81 -13.69 4.48
C ILE A 322 7.69 -12.52 4.88
N ASN A 323 7.58 -11.40 4.19
CA ASN A 323 8.30 -10.16 4.41
C ASN A 323 9.82 -10.38 4.53
N GLU A 324 10.41 -11.01 3.52
CA GLU A 324 11.86 -11.16 3.41
C GLU A 324 12.44 -10.06 2.53
N VAL A 325 13.47 -9.40 3.01
CA VAL A 325 14.24 -8.39 2.28
C VAL A 325 15.71 -8.76 2.34
N GLN A 326 16.31 -8.97 1.17
CA GLN A 326 17.69 -9.41 1.00
C GLN A 326 18.54 -8.39 0.27
N GLY A 327 19.72 -8.12 0.81
CA GLY A 327 20.76 -7.31 0.18
C GLY A 327 22.12 -7.99 0.18
N THR A 328 23.16 -7.24 -0.20
CA THR A 328 24.53 -7.75 -0.34
C THR A 328 25.23 -8.01 0.99
N LYS A 329 24.68 -7.55 2.13
CA LYS A 329 25.28 -7.70 3.47
C LYS A 329 24.40 -8.44 4.45
N GLY A 330 23.22 -8.88 4.05
CA GLY A 330 22.33 -9.59 4.95
C GLY A 330 20.91 -9.65 4.46
N LEU A 331 20.07 -10.30 5.25
CA LEU A 331 18.64 -10.43 4.99
C LEU A 331 17.87 -10.45 6.31
N LEU A 332 16.65 -9.92 6.26
CA LEU A 332 15.64 -10.04 7.31
C LEU A 332 14.46 -10.82 6.74
N SER A 333 13.88 -11.73 7.49
CA SER A 333 12.69 -12.50 7.13
C SER A 333 11.70 -12.50 8.29
N GLY A 334 10.42 -12.29 8.01
CA GLY A 334 9.33 -12.53 8.94
C GLY A 334 8.73 -13.94 8.77
N TRP A 335 7.94 -14.39 9.72
CA TRP A 335 7.24 -15.69 9.70
C TRP A 335 8.10 -16.91 9.35
N PRO A 336 9.08 -17.30 10.21
CA PRO A 336 9.38 -16.71 11.53
C PRO A 336 10.31 -15.51 11.45
N ASP A 337 10.26 -14.65 12.51
CA ASP A 337 11.14 -13.51 12.67
C ASP A 337 12.58 -13.94 12.82
N ARG A 338 13.44 -13.54 11.89
CA ARG A 338 14.85 -13.88 11.88
C ARG A 338 15.65 -12.93 10.99
N ILE A 339 16.91 -12.77 11.29
CA ILE A 339 17.83 -11.89 10.56
C ILE A 339 19.22 -12.51 10.50
N HIS A 340 19.94 -12.24 9.43
CA HIS A 340 21.37 -12.49 9.32
C HIS A 340 22.05 -11.29 8.68
N ILE A 341 23.10 -10.76 9.32
CA ILE A 341 23.91 -9.64 8.82
C ILE A 341 25.36 -10.03 8.87
N GLU A 342 26.05 -9.99 7.71
CA GLU A 342 27.47 -10.29 7.59
C GLU A 342 28.31 -9.46 8.57
N GLY A 343 29.22 -10.11 9.27
CA GLY A 343 30.11 -9.49 10.27
C GLY A 343 29.41 -9.09 11.58
N ARG A 344 28.12 -9.36 11.74
CA ARG A 344 27.35 -9.10 12.95
C ARG A 344 26.66 -10.34 13.51
N SER A 345 26.02 -11.12 12.68
CA SER A 345 25.42 -12.39 13.06
C SER A 345 26.48 -13.50 13.14
N PRO A 346 26.30 -14.56 13.96
CA PRO A 346 27.14 -15.74 13.91
C PRO A 346 27.18 -16.34 12.51
N ASN A 347 28.27 -16.96 12.13
CA ASN A 347 28.46 -17.53 10.81
C ASN A 347 27.45 -18.67 10.57
N ASP A 348 26.76 -18.64 9.43
CA ASP A 348 25.74 -19.61 9.01
C ASP A 348 24.55 -19.77 9.98
N GLU A 349 24.26 -18.78 10.84
CA GLU A 349 23.17 -18.84 11.80
C GLU A 349 22.19 -17.66 11.65
N TRP A 350 20.95 -17.93 11.97
CA TRP A 350 19.92 -16.91 12.11
C TRP A 350 19.91 -16.35 13.53
N GLU A 351 19.62 -15.08 13.66
CA GLU A 351 19.35 -14.42 14.93
C GLU A 351 17.88 -14.02 15.04
N THR A 352 17.41 -13.80 16.28
CA THR A 352 16.12 -13.16 16.56
C THR A 352 16.19 -11.65 16.31
N LEU A 353 15.04 -10.99 16.21
CA LEU A 353 14.98 -9.55 16.00
C LEU A 353 15.14 -8.71 17.27
N ASP A 354 15.20 -9.32 18.47
CA ASP A 354 15.09 -8.61 19.75
C ASP A 354 16.11 -7.47 19.89
N LYS A 355 17.42 -7.76 19.69
CA LYS A 355 18.46 -6.75 19.77
C LYS A 355 18.35 -5.66 18.69
N TYR A 356 17.73 -5.99 17.55
CA TYR A 356 17.55 -5.03 16.48
C TYR A 356 16.37 -4.09 16.78
N TYR A 357 15.33 -4.56 17.46
CA TYR A 357 14.29 -3.68 18.01
C TYR A 357 14.87 -2.72 19.08
N GLU A 358 15.76 -3.18 19.96
CA GLU A 358 16.39 -2.30 20.95
C GLU A 358 17.17 -1.16 20.30
N GLU A 359 17.91 -1.45 19.23
CA GLU A 359 18.81 -0.50 18.58
C GLU A 359 18.12 0.34 17.48
N TYR A 360 17.23 -0.28 16.68
CA TYR A 360 16.71 0.28 15.44
C TYR A 360 15.18 0.39 15.38
N GLU A 361 14.48 0.24 16.52
CA GLU A 361 13.03 0.43 16.56
C GLU A 361 12.64 1.75 15.91
N HIS A 362 11.62 1.72 15.05
CA HIS A 362 11.12 2.92 14.39
C HIS A 362 10.59 3.93 15.43
N PRO A 363 10.87 5.24 15.31
CA PRO A 363 10.41 6.27 16.25
C PRO A 363 8.90 6.22 16.51
N LEU A 364 8.09 5.94 15.50
CA LEU A 364 6.64 5.82 15.63
C LEU A 364 6.25 4.71 16.65
N TRP A 365 6.94 3.57 16.66
CA TRP A 365 6.70 2.49 17.62
C TRP A 365 7.26 2.78 19.02
N LYS A 366 8.25 3.68 19.13
CA LYS A 366 8.72 4.20 20.42
C LYS A 366 7.83 5.30 21.01
N SER A 367 6.92 5.85 20.22
CA SER A 367 6.08 6.99 20.62
C SER A 367 5.00 6.62 21.63
N GLU A 368 4.50 7.63 22.36
CA GLU A 368 3.32 7.46 23.24
C GLU A 368 2.05 7.08 22.45
N LYS A 369 2.03 7.32 21.12
CA LYS A 369 0.93 6.92 20.26
C LYS A 369 0.88 5.42 20.09
N ALA A 370 2.04 4.75 19.92
CA ALA A 370 2.11 3.29 19.86
C ALA A 370 1.57 2.61 21.12
N LYS A 371 1.73 3.23 22.30
CA LYS A 371 1.15 2.71 23.56
C LYS A 371 -0.38 2.73 23.56
N LYS A 372 -1.00 3.61 22.77
CA LYS A 372 -2.45 3.69 22.56
C LYS A 372 -2.94 2.78 21.43
N ALA A 373 -2.03 2.28 20.60
CA ALA A 373 -2.29 1.41 19.46
C ALA A 373 -2.62 -0.03 19.92
N THR A 374 -3.75 -0.19 20.61
CA THR A 374 -4.19 -1.48 21.18
C THR A 374 -5.25 -2.19 20.35
N ARG A 375 -5.75 -1.54 19.29
CA ARG A 375 -6.83 -2.04 18.44
C ARG A 375 -6.35 -2.27 17.02
N GLY A 376 -7.03 -3.17 16.30
CA GLY A 376 -6.76 -3.49 14.91
C GLY A 376 -5.36 -4.07 14.67
N HIS A 377 -5.27 -5.32 14.25
CA HIS A 377 -4.05 -6.02 13.79
C HIS A 377 -2.76 -5.69 14.58
N GLY A 378 -2.83 -5.70 15.91
CA GLY A 378 -1.65 -5.44 16.76
C GLY A 378 -1.25 -3.95 16.86
N GLY A 379 -2.12 -3.03 16.44
CA GLY A 379 -1.90 -1.58 16.55
C GLY A 379 -1.48 -0.89 15.25
N MET A 380 -1.14 -1.63 14.19
CA MET A 380 -0.71 -1.04 12.93
C MET A 380 -1.80 -0.20 12.27
N ASP A 381 -3.08 -0.60 12.33
CA ASP A 381 -4.21 0.17 11.82
C ASP A 381 -4.34 1.54 12.50
N PHE A 382 -4.14 1.58 13.83
CA PHE A 382 -4.16 2.85 14.57
C PHE A 382 -3.01 3.78 14.17
N LEU A 383 -1.81 3.24 13.99
CA LEU A 383 -0.64 4.05 13.61
C LEU A 383 -0.76 4.59 12.19
N GLU A 384 -1.35 3.85 11.28
CA GLU A 384 -1.68 4.28 9.93
C GLU A 384 -2.69 5.43 9.95
N ASP A 385 -3.82 5.26 10.65
CA ASP A 385 -4.85 6.28 10.81
C ASP A 385 -4.27 7.55 11.44
N TYR A 386 -3.50 7.40 12.52
CA TYR A 386 -2.80 8.50 13.18
C TYR A 386 -1.89 9.25 12.20
N ARG A 387 -1.04 8.55 11.45
CA ARG A 387 -0.10 9.18 10.52
C ARG A 387 -0.81 9.96 9.42
N PHE A 388 -1.88 9.43 8.87
CA PHE A 388 -2.62 10.15 7.83
C PHE A 388 -3.28 11.42 8.37
N ILE A 389 -3.91 11.36 9.54
CA ILE A 389 -4.49 12.55 10.20
C ILE A 389 -3.39 13.59 10.53
N GLU A 390 -2.24 13.17 11.03
CA GLU A 390 -1.10 14.08 11.28
C GLU A 390 -0.62 14.74 9.99
N CYS A 391 -0.51 14.02 8.88
CA CYS A 391 -0.14 14.60 7.60
C CYS A 391 -1.14 15.66 7.14
N LEU A 392 -2.44 15.43 7.28
CA LEU A 392 -3.48 16.41 6.95
C LEU A 392 -3.43 17.64 7.86
N ARG A 393 -3.21 17.42 9.16
CA ARG A 393 -3.13 18.52 10.13
C ARG A 393 -1.88 19.38 9.96
N ALA A 394 -0.75 18.75 9.64
CA ALA A 394 0.51 19.46 9.40
C ALA A 394 0.62 20.05 7.98
N GLY A 395 -0.25 19.69 7.07
CA GLY A 395 -0.17 20.12 5.66
C GLY A 395 1.03 19.52 4.93
N VAL A 396 1.49 18.35 5.35
CA VAL A 396 2.62 17.63 4.72
C VAL A 396 2.13 16.47 3.85
N PRO A 397 2.98 15.96 2.95
CA PRO A 397 2.63 14.80 2.13
C PRO A 397 2.28 13.57 2.98
N ALA A 398 1.29 12.78 2.53
CA ALA A 398 0.98 11.49 3.11
C ALA A 398 2.13 10.49 2.86
N ASP A 399 2.35 9.58 3.81
CA ASP A 399 3.38 8.55 3.71
C ASP A 399 3.16 7.63 2.49
N MET A 400 1.89 7.33 2.17
CA MET A 400 1.49 6.64 0.94
C MET A 400 0.59 7.58 0.12
N ASN A 401 0.95 7.81 -1.12
CA ASN A 401 0.20 8.69 -2.01
C ASN A 401 -0.54 7.88 -3.10
N VAL A 402 -1.26 8.57 -3.99
CA VAL A 402 -2.05 7.94 -5.05
C VAL A 402 -1.20 7.11 -6.03
N TYR A 403 0.05 7.49 -6.26
CA TYR A 403 0.94 6.73 -7.16
C TYR A 403 1.37 5.42 -6.53
N ASP A 404 1.60 5.40 -5.23
CA ASP A 404 1.87 4.17 -4.47
C ASP A 404 0.63 3.27 -4.47
N ALA A 405 -0.55 3.85 -4.19
CA ALA A 405 -1.82 3.14 -4.24
C ALA A 405 -2.05 2.48 -5.61
N ALA A 406 -1.80 3.21 -6.70
CA ALA A 406 -1.96 2.71 -8.07
C ALA A 406 -0.94 1.63 -8.42
N ALA A 407 0.36 1.83 -8.11
CA ALA A 407 1.42 0.88 -8.42
C ALA A 407 1.26 -0.46 -7.68
N LEU A 408 0.76 -0.44 -6.44
CA LEU A 408 0.49 -1.65 -5.68
C LEU A 408 -0.81 -2.34 -6.11
N SER A 409 -1.86 -1.59 -6.38
CA SER A 409 -3.18 -2.11 -6.70
C SER A 409 -3.26 -2.69 -8.11
N VAL A 410 -2.53 -2.13 -9.08
CA VAL A 410 -2.54 -2.59 -10.48
C VAL A 410 -2.07 -4.05 -10.65
N VAL A 411 -1.33 -4.57 -9.67
CA VAL A 411 -0.86 -5.96 -9.64
C VAL A 411 -2.02 -6.94 -9.73
N CYS A 412 -3.20 -6.59 -9.20
CA CYS A 412 -4.41 -7.42 -9.36
C CYS A 412 -4.71 -7.69 -10.85
N ASP A 413 -4.78 -6.65 -11.69
CA ASP A 413 -5.09 -6.76 -13.12
C ASP A 413 -3.95 -7.40 -13.91
N LEU A 414 -2.70 -6.97 -13.64
CA LEU A 414 -1.52 -7.49 -14.36
C LEU A 414 -1.31 -8.98 -14.12
N THR A 415 -1.53 -9.47 -12.90
CA THR A 415 -1.43 -10.91 -12.61
C THR A 415 -2.53 -11.71 -13.30
N GLU A 416 -3.76 -11.20 -13.35
CA GLU A 416 -4.86 -11.85 -14.10
C GLU A 416 -4.56 -11.94 -15.59
N ARG A 417 -4.04 -10.86 -16.19
CA ARG A 417 -3.63 -10.85 -17.60
C ARG A 417 -2.51 -11.82 -17.88
N SER A 418 -1.48 -11.86 -17.03
CA SER A 418 -0.35 -12.77 -17.17
C SER A 418 -0.81 -14.24 -17.06
N VAL A 419 -1.62 -14.58 -16.06
CA VAL A 419 -2.19 -15.94 -15.89
C VAL A 419 -3.03 -16.35 -17.10
N ALA A 420 -3.88 -15.44 -17.60
CA ALA A 420 -4.75 -15.71 -18.74
C ALA A 420 -3.97 -15.92 -20.05
N ASP A 421 -2.78 -15.30 -20.20
CA ASP A 421 -1.92 -15.39 -21.38
C ASP A 421 -0.64 -16.22 -21.14
N ARG A 422 -0.76 -17.36 -20.46
CA ARG A 422 0.31 -18.35 -20.29
C ARG A 422 1.58 -17.78 -19.65
N SER A 423 1.42 -16.91 -18.66
CA SER A 423 2.48 -16.22 -17.92
C SER A 423 3.34 -15.27 -18.78
N ARG A 424 2.75 -14.67 -19.81
CA ARG A 424 3.43 -13.59 -20.54
C ARG A 424 3.74 -12.45 -19.62
N PRO A 425 4.91 -11.80 -19.77
CA PRO A 425 5.24 -10.59 -19.05
C PRO A 425 4.21 -9.50 -19.27
N GLN A 426 3.88 -8.79 -18.20
CA GLN A 426 3.00 -7.63 -18.20
C GLN A 426 3.78 -6.43 -17.67
N ASP A 427 3.90 -5.39 -18.46
CA ASP A 427 4.58 -4.15 -18.08
C ASP A 427 3.74 -3.37 -17.08
N PHE A 428 4.40 -2.74 -16.10
CA PHE A 428 3.75 -1.83 -15.20
C PHE A 428 3.54 -0.46 -15.86
N PRO A 429 2.32 0.13 -15.77
CA PRO A 429 2.12 1.51 -16.16
C PRO A 429 2.93 2.46 -15.28
N ASP A 430 3.57 3.44 -15.89
CA ASP A 430 4.22 4.52 -15.13
C ASP A 430 3.17 5.59 -14.74
N PHE A 431 2.52 5.39 -13.61
CA PHE A 431 1.53 6.32 -13.07
C PHE A 431 2.13 7.68 -12.72
N THR A 432 3.44 7.75 -12.51
CA THR A 432 4.16 8.98 -12.16
C THR A 432 4.56 9.81 -13.37
N ARG A 433 4.43 9.27 -14.58
CA ARG A 433 4.88 9.87 -15.84
C ARG A 433 6.34 10.33 -15.79
N GLY A 434 7.22 9.47 -15.24
CA GLY A 434 8.66 9.69 -15.11
C GLY A 434 9.11 10.46 -13.88
N LYS A 435 8.19 11.02 -13.08
CA LYS A 435 8.53 11.81 -11.88
C LYS A 435 9.17 10.97 -10.77
N TRP A 436 8.95 9.64 -10.75
CA TRP A 436 9.61 8.73 -9.81
C TRP A 436 11.13 8.87 -9.77
N LYS A 437 11.77 9.35 -10.87
CA LYS A 437 13.23 9.53 -10.97
C LYS A 437 13.78 10.61 -10.04
N THR A 438 12.96 11.59 -9.70
CA THR A 438 13.37 12.78 -8.93
C THR A 438 12.61 12.92 -7.60
N THR A 439 11.66 12.02 -7.32
CA THR A 439 10.91 12.02 -6.06
C THR A 439 11.84 11.67 -4.90
N ALA A 440 11.77 12.46 -3.83
CA ALA A 440 12.53 12.23 -2.60
C ALA A 440 12.15 10.89 -1.95
N PRO A 441 13.06 10.26 -1.20
CA PRO A 441 12.77 9.09 -0.38
C PRO A 441 11.61 9.32 0.59
N LEU A 442 11.00 8.23 1.06
CA LEU A 442 9.87 8.26 1.99
C LEU A 442 10.22 9.01 3.29
N GLY A 443 9.40 10.00 3.65
CA GLY A 443 9.67 10.90 4.77
C GLY A 443 9.45 10.29 6.15
N ILE A 444 8.66 9.22 6.28
CA ILE A 444 8.34 8.59 7.57
C ILE A 444 9.57 8.13 8.37
N VAL A 445 10.71 7.92 7.71
CA VAL A 445 11.97 7.46 8.33
C VAL A 445 12.76 8.62 8.95
N GLY A 446 12.46 9.87 8.60
CA GLY A 446 13.19 11.06 9.04
C GLY A 446 12.43 11.94 10.04
N SER A 447 11.25 11.56 10.49
CA SER A 447 10.51 12.29 11.51
C SER A 447 11.09 12.00 12.90
N GLU A 448 12.12 12.75 13.29
CA GLU A 448 12.47 12.92 14.71
C GLU A 448 11.39 13.76 15.41
#